data_038c3ff2ca92bdc3ad55b5c6a2774b7c
#
_entry.id   038c3ff2ca92bdc3ad55b5c6a2774b7c
#
_cell.length_a   1.000
_cell.length_b   1.000
_cell.length_c   1.000
_cell.angle_alpha   90.00
_cell.angle_beta   90.00
_cell.angle_gamma   90.00
#
_symmetry.space_group_name_H-M   'P 1'
#
loop_
_entity.id
_entity.type
_entity.pdbx_description
1 polymer ?
#
loop_
_entity_poly.entity_id
_entity_poly.type
_entity_poly.pdbx_seq_one_letter_code
_entity_poly.pdbx_strand_id
1 'polypeptide(L)'
;MAHYSYTPRGVCSVKIDFDVENDIVKNIRFTRGCSGNTQGVAKLAEGMHIDDIIARLKNTDCNGRGTSCPDQLAKALEAAKNQ
;
A
#
# COMPACT_ATOMS: atom_id res chain seq x y z
N MET A 1 2.13 -2.49 18.10
CA MET A 1 2.12 -1.84 16.77
C MET A 1 3.44 -2.09 16.06
N ALA A 2 3.39 -2.56 14.83
CA ALA A 2 4.58 -2.83 14.02
C ALA A 2 4.65 -1.85 12.86
N HIS A 3 5.83 -1.33 12.60
CA HIS A 3 6.09 -0.41 11.50
C HIS A 3 6.80 -1.14 10.37
N TYR A 4 6.36 -0.92 9.14
CA TYR A 4 6.93 -1.54 7.95
C TYR A 4 7.28 -0.49 6.92
N SER A 5 8.35 -0.74 6.17
CA SER A 5 8.74 0.04 5.01
C SER A 5 8.94 -0.90 3.84
N TYR A 6 8.45 -0.51 2.67
CA TYR A 6 8.52 -1.34 1.47
C TYR A 6 8.96 -0.49 0.29
N THR A 7 9.84 -1.04 -0.54
CA THR A 7 10.31 -0.38 -1.77
C THR A 7 9.49 -0.91 -2.94
N PRO A 8 8.52 -0.14 -3.47
CA PRO A 8 7.70 -0.60 -4.59
C PRO A 8 8.52 -0.61 -5.89
N ARG A 9 8.05 -1.40 -6.86
CA ARG A 9 8.69 -1.53 -8.17
C ARG A 9 7.69 -1.24 -9.28
N GLY A 10 8.17 -0.65 -10.37
CA GLY A 10 7.35 -0.39 -11.54
C GLY A 10 6.33 0.73 -11.36
N VAL A 11 6.49 1.57 -10.35
CA VAL A 11 5.57 2.68 -10.05
C VAL A 11 6.35 3.94 -9.69
N CYS A 12 5.64 5.06 -9.60
CA CYS A 12 6.26 6.36 -9.31
C CYS A 12 6.75 6.49 -7.87
N SER A 13 6.09 5.81 -6.93
CA SER A 13 6.48 5.86 -5.53
C SER A 13 7.81 5.15 -5.31
N VAL A 14 8.63 5.69 -4.42
CA VAL A 14 9.94 5.09 -4.10
C VAL A 14 9.93 4.38 -2.76
N LYS A 15 8.92 4.62 -1.92
CA LYS A 15 8.82 3.99 -0.61
C LYS A 15 7.38 4.02 -0.13
N ILE A 16 6.96 2.95 0.52
CA ILE A 16 5.66 2.86 1.17
C ILE A 16 5.89 2.50 2.63
N ASP A 17 5.38 3.33 3.53
CA ASP A 17 5.46 3.11 4.98
C ASP A 17 4.07 2.91 5.55
N PHE A 18 3.93 2.04 6.52
CA PHE A 18 2.67 1.84 7.22
C PHE A 18 2.90 1.14 8.55
N ASP A 19 1.93 1.29 9.45
CA ASP A 19 1.92 0.59 10.74
C ASP A 19 0.77 -0.42 10.74
N VAL A 20 0.96 -1.54 11.44
CA VAL A 20 -0.09 -2.55 11.63
C VAL A 20 -0.27 -2.81 13.11
N GLU A 21 -1.52 -2.71 13.57
CA GLU A 21 -1.89 -3.00 14.95
C GLU A 21 -3.19 -3.81 14.95
N ASN A 22 -3.15 -5.03 15.48
CA ASN A 22 -4.32 -5.93 15.50
C ASN A 22 -4.94 -6.12 14.11
N ASP A 23 -4.07 -6.27 13.09
CA ASP A 23 -4.45 -6.43 11.68
C ASP A 23 -5.13 -5.19 11.07
N ILE A 24 -5.08 -4.05 11.76
CA ILE A 24 -5.57 -2.77 11.24
C ILE A 24 -4.37 -1.96 10.76
N VAL A 25 -4.45 -1.45 9.53
CA VAL A 25 -3.36 -0.70 8.92
C VAL A 25 -3.55 0.79 9.20
N LYS A 26 -2.48 1.45 9.64
CA LYS A 26 -2.50 2.87 10.02
C LYS A 26 -1.26 3.58 9.51
N ASN A 27 -1.34 4.90 9.44
CA ASN A 27 -0.21 5.77 9.10
C ASN A 27 0.43 5.41 7.76
N ILE A 28 -0.40 5.15 6.75
CA ILE A 28 0.05 4.80 5.42
C ILE A 28 0.64 6.05 4.75
N ARG A 29 1.86 5.92 4.24
CA ARG A 29 2.55 7.01 3.53
C ARG A 29 3.25 6.49 2.29
N PHE A 30 3.04 7.19 1.19
CA PHE A 30 3.80 6.97 -0.04
C PHE A 30 4.83 8.10 -0.17
N THR A 31 6.09 7.74 -0.36
CA THR A 31 7.13 8.71 -0.66
C THR A 31 7.21 8.83 -2.18
N ARG A 32 6.93 10.02 -2.70
CA ARG A 32 6.77 10.31 -4.12
C ARG A 32 5.60 9.52 -4.72
N GLY A 33 5.33 9.72 -5.99
CA GLY A 33 4.25 9.09 -6.71
C GLY A 33 3.21 10.10 -7.15
N CYS A 34 2.11 9.61 -7.70
CA CYS A 34 1.01 10.47 -8.15
C CYS A 34 0.30 11.01 -6.92
N SER A 35 0.53 12.28 -6.60
CA SER A 35 0.10 12.90 -5.36
C SER A 35 -1.38 12.67 -5.02
N GLY A 36 -2.27 12.94 -5.96
CA GLY A 36 -3.70 12.76 -5.72
C GLY A 36 -4.08 11.30 -5.51
N ASN A 37 -3.53 10.40 -6.34
CA ASN A 37 -3.81 8.98 -6.27
C ASN A 37 -3.29 8.34 -4.99
N THR A 38 -2.02 8.59 -4.66
CA THR A 38 -1.42 7.98 -3.47
C THR A 38 -2.04 8.51 -2.19
N GLN A 39 -2.34 9.80 -2.13
CA GLN A 39 -3.02 10.38 -0.97
C GLN A 39 -4.43 9.83 -0.80
N GLY A 40 -5.17 9.69 -1.91
CA GLY A 40 -6.51 9.12 -1.87
C GLY A 40 -6.51 7.68 -1.39
N VAL A 41 -5.60 6.86 -1.91
CA VAL A 41 -5.47 5.47 -1.48
C VAL A 41 -5.11 5.39 -0.01
N ALA A 42 -4.14 6.19 0.44
CA ALA A 42 -3.74 6.19 1.85
C ALA A 42 -4.90 6.56 2.77
N LYS A 43 -5.68 7.57 2.40
CA LYS A 43 -6.84 8.00 3.20
C LYS A 43 -7.94 6.94 3.24
N LEU A 44 -8.22 6.29 2.11
CA LEU A 44 -9.26 5.27 2.05
C LEU A 44 -8.86 4.01 2.83
N ALA A 45 -7.60 3.65 2.78
CA ALA A 45 -7.09 2.43 3.43
C ALA A 45 -6.83 2.63 4.92
N GLU A 46 -6.68 3.87 5.37
CA GLU A 46 -6.39 4.18 6.77
C GLU A 46 -7.44 3.59 7.70
N GLY A 47 -7.01 2.76 8.66
CA GLY A 47 -7.92 2.14 9.61
C GLY A 47 -8.63 0.90 9.12
N MET A 48 -8.34 0.43 7.91
CA MET A 48 -8.95 -0.79 7.37
C MET A 48 -8.19 -2.04 7.82
N HIS A 49 -8.90 -3.16 7.83
CA HIS A 49 -8.27 -4.46 8.05
C HIS A 49 -7.33 -4.80 6.90
N ILE A 50 -6.16 -5.35 7.23
CA ILE A 50 -5.11 -5.65 6.24
C ILE A 50 -5.62 -6.52 5.08
N ASP A 51 -6.43 -7.53 5.37
CA ASP A 51 -6.96 -8.43 4.34
C ASP A 51 -7.92 -7.71 3.38
N ASP A 52 -8.70 -6.77 3.88
CA ASP A 52 -9.63 -6.00 3.05
C ASP A 52 -8.89 -5.09 2.09
N ILE A 53 -7.81 -4.48 2.54
CA ILE A 53 -6.98 -3.63 1.67
C ILE A 53 -6.35 -4.48 0.57
N ILE A 54 -5.77 -5.61 0.92
CA ILE A 54 -5.15 -6.52 -0.06
C ILE A 54 -6.19 -6.95 -1.11
N ALA A 55 -7.37 -7.38 -0.67
CA ALA A 55 -8.40 -7.85 -1.59
C ALA A 55 -8.85 -6.78 -2.57
N ARG A 56 -8.91 -5.53 -2.12
CA ARG A 56 -9.41 -4.42 -2.95
C ARG A 56 -8.37 -3.86 -3.91
N LEU A 57 -7.10 -3.85 -3.51
CA LEU A 57 -6.06 -3.15 -4.27
C LEU A 57 -5.16 -4.07 -5.08
N LYS A 58 -5.11 -5.35 -4.76
CA LYS A 58 -4.25 -6.30 -5.47
C LYS A 58 -4.62 -6.36 -6.95
N ASN A 59 -3.59 -6.38 -7.80
CA ASN A 59 -3.74 -6.46 -9.26
C ASN A 59 -4.35 -5.22 -9.92
N THR A 60 -4.38 -4.09 -9.22
CA THR A 60 -4.76 -2.82 -9.83
C THR A 60 -3.63 -2.36 -10.76
N ASP A 61 -3.96 -2.19 -12.05
CA ASP A 61 -2.98 -1.81 -13.06
C ASP A 61 -2.99 -0.30 -13.32
N CYS A 62 -1.83 0.25 -13.64
CA CYS A 62 -1.68 1.66 -13.99
C CYS A 62 -1.17 1.76 -15.43
N ASN A 63 -2.08 2.07 -16.36
CA ASN A 63 -1.75 2.30 -17.77
C ASN A 63 -0.93 1.18 -18.41
N GLY A 64 -1.28 -0.06 -18.15
CA GLY A 64 -0.63 -1.21 -18.78
C GLY A 64 0.74 -1.57 -18.22
N ARG A 65 1.09 -1.03 -17.06
CA ARG A 65 2.39 -1.35 -16.41
C ARG A 65 2.41 -2.70 -15.71
N GLY A 66 1.25 -3.34 -15.58
CA GLY A 66 1.12 -4.59 -14.83
C GLY A 66 1.08 -4.41 -13.33
N THR A 67 1.19 -3.17 -12.82
CA THR A 67 1.14 -2.85 -11.41
C THR A 67 0.78 -1.37 -11.23
N SER A 68 0.57 -0.95 -10.00
CA SER A 68 0.26 0.42 -9.64
C SER A 68 0.68 0.67 -8.20
N CYS A 69 0.64 1.94 -7.75
CA CYS A 69 0.92 2.23 -6.34
C CYS A 69 -0.05 1.49 -5.41
N PRO A 70 -1.38 1.45 -5.67
CA PRO A 70 -2.28 0.62 -4.87
C PRO A 70 -1.92 -0.86 -4.87
N ASP A 71 -1.57 -1.43 -6.04
CA ASP A 71 -1.17 -2.84 -6.12
C ASP A 71 0.11 -3.09 -5.31
N GLN A 72 1.08 -2.17 -5.38
CA GLN A 72 2.30 -2.29 -4.61
C GLN A 72 2.04 -2.20 -3.10
N LEU A 73 1.09 -1.37 -2.68
CA LEU A 73 0.67 -1.35 -1.28
C LEU A 73 0.12 -2.71 -0.85
N ALA A 74 -0.73 -3.32 -1.68
CA ALA A 74 -1.27 -4.64 -1.39
C ALA A 74 -0.14 -5.68 -1.27
N LYS A 75 0.84 -5.63 -2.15
CA LYS A 75 2.00 -6.54 -2.09
C LYS A 75 2.84 -6.31 -0.84
N ALA A 76 3.02 -5.06 -0.44
CA ALA A 76 3.73 -4.72 0.80
C ALA A 76 3.00 -5.30 2.03
N LEU A 77 1.68 -5.20 2.04
CA LEU A 77 0.87 -5.74 3.13
C LEU A 77 0.91 -7.26 3.16
N GLU A 78 0.91 -7.92 2.01
CA GLU A 78 1.06 -9.38 1.96
C GLU A 78 2.42 -9.80 2.52
N ALA A 79 3.49 -9.10 2.17
CA ALA A 79 4.81 -9.38 2.70
C ALA A 79 4.86 -9.20 4.22
N ALA A 80 4.22 -8.16 4.74
CA ALA A 80 4.16 -7.90 6.17
C ALA A 80 3.39 -9.00 6.91
N LYS A 81 2.27 -9.49 6.33
CA LYS A 81 1.49 -10.59 6.91
C LYS A 81 2.29 -11.87 7.03
N ASN A 82 3.19 -12.10 6.09
CA ASN A 82 3.93 -13.36 6.00
C ASN A 82 5.25 -13.34 6.78
N GLN A 83 5.49 -12.31 7.55
CA GLN A 83 6.67 -12.23 8.41
C GLN A 83 6.46 -12.94 9.74
#